data_50e49d627c632d7b389e901a5489721c
#
_entry.id   50e49d627c632d7b389e901a5489721c
#
_cell.length_a   1.000
_cell.length_b   1.000
_cell.length_c   1.000
_cell.angle_alpha   90.00
_cell.angle_beta   90.00
_cell.angle_gamma   90.00
#
_symmetry.space_group_name_H-M   'P 1'
#
loop_
_entity.id
_entity.type
_entity.pdbx_description
1 polymer ?
#
loop_
_entity_poly.entity_id
_entity_poly.type
_entity_poly.pdbx_seq_one_letter_code
_entity_poly.pdbx_strand_id
1 'polypeptide(L)'
;MINWSTAFGYFDDTTNRAVLDGIVRVLRPGGRLAMDLDNLTAFLASYCPSRVVAVREGDMLVDRYRLDALTGRFEAERTVIRGGRVRRVNFVKRLFGFPELRDWLLAAGVAAVTGYGEDGQPLTAEHKRMIIVANLP
;
A
#
# COMPACT_ATOMS: atom_id res chain seq x y z
N MET A 1 16.99 1.03 2.24
CA MET A 1 15.85 1.87 2.71
C MET A 1 14.62 0.99 2.90
N ILE A 2 13.74 1.31 3.83
CA ILE A 2 12.50 0.57 4.10
C ILE A 2 11.32 1.56 4.04
N ASN A 3 10.27 1.20 3.30
CA ASN A 3 8.97 1.85 3.27
C ASN A 3 7.92 0.80 3.69
N TRP A 4 7.37 0.90 4.90
CA TRP A 4 6.63 -0.18 5.55
C TRP A 4 5.19 0.20 5.86
N SER A 5 4.34 -0.82 6.04
CA SER A 5 2.92 -0.67 6.44
C SER A 5 2.11 0.22 5.51
N THR A 6 2.25 0.02 4.21
CA THR A 6 1.52 0.78 3.18
C THR A 6 1.73 2.30 3.32
N ALA A 7 2.96 2.74 3.59
CA ALA A 7 3.31 4.15 3.71
C ALA A 7 3.47 4.86 2.35
N PHE A 8 3.26 4.17 1.22
CA PHE A 8 3.33 4.71 -0.14
C PHE A 8 1.95 4.72 -0.81
N GLY A 9 1.71 5.68 -1.71
CA GLY A 9 0.49 5.74 -2.51
C GLY A 9 -0.56 6.77 -2.02
N TYR A 10 -0.18 7.70 -1.14
CA TYR A 10 -1.12 8.70 -0.60
C TYR A 10 -1.24 9.98 -1.42
N PHE A 11 -0.47 10.11 -2.49
CA PHE A 11 -0.47 11.26 -3.38
C PHE A 11 -1.05 10.93 -4.76
N ASP A 12 -1.14 11.92 -5.64
CA ASP A 12 -1.40 11.66 -7.05
C ASP A 12 -0.23 10.89 -7.70
N ASP A 13 -0.46 10.37 -8.91
CA ASP A 13 0.53 9.48 -9.54
C ASP A 13 1.83 10.22 -9.90
N THR A 14 1.76 11.51 -10.25
CA THR A 14 2.94 12.33 -10.51
C THR A 14 3.79 12.49 -9.25
N THR A 15 3.15 12.83 -8.15
CA THR A 15 3.82 12.98 -6.85
C THR A 15 4.33 11.65 -6.31
N ASN A 16 3.56 10.55 -6.47
CA ASN A 16 4.03 9.21 -6.09
C ASN A 16 5.29 8.80 -6.88
N ARG A 17 5.34 9.10 -8.19
CA ARG A 17 6.55 8.86 -8.99
C ARG A 17 7.73 9.69 -8.50
N ALA A 18 7.52 10.98 -8.23
CA ALA A 18 8.56 11.84 -7.67
C ALA A 18 9.09 11.34 -6.31
N VAL A 19 8.23 10.73 -5.49
CA VAL A 19 8.66 10.07 -4.25
C VAL A 19 9.57 8.88 -4.54
N LEU A 20 9.25 8.03 -5.52
CA LEU A 20 10.13 6.91 -5.92
C LEU A 20 11.47 7.42 -6.45
N ASP A 21 11.47 8.44 -7.32
CA ASP A 21 12.70 9.06 -7.83
C ASP A 21 13.56 9.62 -6.68
N GLY A 22 12.91 10.24 -5.70
CA GLY A 22 13.58 10.73 -4.49
C GLY A 22 14.20 9.61 -3.65
N ILE A 23 13.49 8.49 -3.49
CA ILE A 23 13.98 7.30 -2.79
C ILE A 23 15.20 6.71 -3.52
N VAL A 24 15.09 6.52 -4.85
CA VAL A 24 16.18 5.96 -5.66
C VAL A 24 17.42 6.85 -5.59
N ARG A 25 17.25 8.17 -5.68
CA ARG A 25 18.35 9.14 -5.63
C ARG A 25 19.16 9.11 -4.33
N VAL A 26 18.53 8.77 -3.20
CA VAL A 26 19.23 8.74 -1.89
C VAL A 26 19.78 7.35 -1.54
N LEU A 27 19.51 6.34 -2.35
CA LEU A 27 20.14 5.05 -2.20
C LEU A 27 21.58 5.10 -2.71
N ARG A 28 22.50 4.50 -1.98
CA ARG A 28 23.88 4.32 -2.47
C ARG A 28 23.91 3.25 -3.57
N PRO A 29 24.92 3.25 -4.46
CA PRO A 29 25.13 2.16 -5.41
C PRO A 29 25.11 0.79 -4.74
N GLY A 30 24.45 -0.20 -5.34
CA GLY A 30 24.20 -1.51 -4.75
C GLY A 30 23.21 -1.51 -3.58
N GLY A 31 22.59 -0.35 -3.30
CA GLY A 31 21.58 -0.21 -2.24
C GLY A 31 20.27 -0.93 -2.56
N ARG A 32 19.49 -1.21 -1.51
CA ARG A 32 18.20 -1.89 -1.64
C ARG A 32 17.07 -1.05 -1.06
N LEU A 33 15.91 -1.09 -1.72
CA LEU A 33 14.63 -0.62 -1.21
C LEU A 33 13.76 -1.83 -0.90
N ALA A 34 13.15 -1.87 0.28
CA ALA A 34 12.06 -2.78 0.60
C ALA A 34 10.78 -1.97 0.83
N MET A 35 9.68 -2.37 0.19
CA MET A 35 8.37 -1.76 0.35
C MET A 35 7.36 -2.83 0.77
N ASP A 36 6.53 -2.51 1.77
CA ASP A 36 5.44 -3.35 2.24
C ASP A 36 4.10 -2.66 1.93
N LEU A 37 3.31 -3.25 1.06
CA LEU A 37 2.05 -2.72 0.55
C LEU A 37 0.93 -3.76 0.64
N ASP A 38 -0.32 -3.30 0.52
CA ASP A 38 -1.43 -4.20 0.29
C ASP A 38 -1.26 -4.90 -1.07
N ASN A 39 -1.45 -6.20 -1.12
CA ASN A 39 -1.54 -6.92 -2.37
C ASN A 39 -2.89 -6.64 -3.03
N LEU A 40 -2.88 -5.92 -4.16
CA LEU A 40 -4.09 -5.53 -4.88
C LEU A 40 -5.02 -6.72 -5.16
N THR A 41 -4.46 -7.85 -5.56
CA THR A 41 -5.25 -9.05 -5.92
C THR A 41 -6.02 -9.59 -4.73
N ALA A 42 -5.34 -9.80 -3.59
CA ALA A 42 -5.99 -10.27 -2.36
C ALA A 42 -6.95 -9.21 -1.79
N PHE A 43 -6.61 -7.93 -1.91
CA PHE A 43 -7.49 -6.84 -1.49
C PHE A 43 -8.82 -6.87 -2.27
N LEU A 44 -8.78 -7.01 -3.60
CA LEU A 44 -9.97 -7.07 -4.44
C LEU A 44 -10.80 -8.32 -4.17
N ALA A 45 -10.15 -9.47 -3.95
CA ALA A 45 -10.83 -10.74 -3.63
C ALA A 45 -11.60 -10.68 -2.29
N SER A 46 -11.13 -9.88 -1.34
CA SER A 46 -11.73 -9.70 -0.01
C SER A 46 -12.44 -8.36 0.18
N TYR A 47 -12.66 -7.61 -0.91
CA TYR A 47 -13.25 -6.28 -0.83
C TYR A 47 -14.65 -6.31 -0.22
N CYS A 48 -14.85 -5.50 0.82
CA CYS A 48 -16.14 -5.29 1.47
C CYS A 48 -16.35 -3.77 1.65
N PRO A 49 -17.47 -3.20 1.15
CA PRO A 49 -17.71 -1.76 1.20
C PRO A 49 -17.78 -1.16 2.60
N SER A 50 -18.17 -1.97 3.60
CA SER A 50 -18.16 -1.53 4.99
C SER A 50 -17.95 -2.71 5.93
N ARG A 51 -17.19 -2.49 7.00
CA ARG A 51 -16.96 -3.50 8.02
C ARG A 51 -16.72 -2.89 9.40
N VAL A 52 -17.11 -3.62 10.43
CA VAL A 52 -16.61 -3.38 11.78
C VAL A 52 -15.24 -4.02 11.90
N VAL A 53 -14.21 -3.20 12.12
CA VAL A 53 -12.81 -3.66 12.13
C VAL A 53 -12.42 -4.17 13.50
N ALA A 54 -12.88 -3.48 14.55
CA ALA A 54 -12.59 -3.84 15.94
C ALA A 54 -13.74 -3.43 16.85
N VAL A 55 -13.98 -4.27 17.86
CA VAL A 55 -14.88 -3.98 18.99
C VAL A 55 -14.14 -4.40 20.26
N ARG A 56 -14.03 -3.50 21.23
CA ARG A 56 -13.44 -3.79 22.52
C ARG A 56 -14.13 -2.97 23.61
N GLU A 57 -14.77 -3.63 24.57
CA GLU A 57 -15.39 -2.97 25.75
C GLU A 57 -16.37 -1.82 25.38
N GLY A 58 -17.11 -1.96 24.26
CA GLY A 58 -18.01 -0.94 23.76
C GLY A 58 -17.37 0.09 22.82
N ASP A 59 -16.06 0.11 22.71
CA ASP A 59 -15.36 0.89 21.69
C ASP A 59 -15.43 0.18 20.33
N MET A 60 -15.62 0.93 19.25
CA MET A 60 -15.75 0.39 17.90
C MET A 60 -14.87 1.13 16.90
N LEU A 61 -14.38 0.40 15.91
CA LEU A 61 -13.76 0.94 14.71
C LEU A 61 -14.54 0.42 13.51
N VAL A 62 -15.16 1.34 12.77
CA VAL A 62 -16.00 1.04 11.60
C VAL A 62 -15.38 1.72 10.39
N ASP A 63 -15.13 0.93 9.34
CA ASP A 63 -14.61 1.43 8.08
C ASP A 63 -15.66 1.31 6.97
N ARG A 64 -15.76 2.35 6.16
CA ARG A 64 -16.47 2.38 4.88
C ARG A 64 -15.45 2.59 3.78
N TYR A 65 -15.59 1.86 2.68
CA TYR A 65 -14.65 1.86 1.58
C TYR A 65 -15.33 2.12 0.26
N ARG A 66 -14.65 2.87 -0.60
CA ARG A 66 -14.99 3.02 -2.00
C ARG A 66 -13.73 2.84 -2.85
N LEU A 67 -13.81 1.98 -3.86
CA LEU A 67 -12.75 1.78 -4.83
C LEU A 67 -13.16 2.44 -6.15
N ASP A 68 -12.35 3.36 -6.65
CA ASP A 68 -12.45 3.90 -7.99
C ASP A 68 -11.62 3.03 -8.94
N ALA A 69 -12.31 2.24 -9.78
CA ALA A 69 -11.66 1.32 -10.70
C ALA A 69 -10.90 2.02 -11.83
N LEU A 70 -11.28 3.27 -12.18
CA LEU A 70 -10.62 4.03 -13.26
C LEU A 70 -9.25 4.56 -12.80
N THR A 71 -9.15 4.98 -11.55
CA THR A 71 -7.93 5.59 -11.01
C THR A 71 -7.14 4.64 -10.11
N GLY A 72 -7.71 3.49 -9.74
CA GLY A 72 -7.13 2.57 -8.74
C GLY A 72 -7.05 3.18 -7.34
N ARG A 73 -7.85 4.21 -7.05
CA ARG A 73 -7.85 4.89 -5.76
C ARG A 73 -8.86 4.26 -4.83
N PHE A 74 -8.40 4.06 -3.63
CA PHE A 74 -9.16 3.52 -2.53
C PHE A 74 -9.43 4.64 -1.52
N GLU A 75 -10.70 4.96 -1.36
CA GLU A 75 -11.15 5.92 -0.37
C GLU A 75 -11.66 5.18 0.86
N ALA A 76 -11.28 5.63 2.04
CA ALA A 76 -11.74 5.09 3.31
C ALA A 76 -12.26 6.20 4.23
N GLU A 77 -13.46 5.99 4.76
CA GLU A 77 -13.98 6.73 5.90
C GLU A 77 -13.89 5.81 7.12
N ARG A 78 -13.05 6.18 8.08
CA ARG A 78 -12.89 5.47 9.35
C ARG A 78 -13.61 6.19 10.46
N THR A 79 -14.57 5.53 11.09
CA THR A 79 -15.25 6.01 12.29
C THR A 79 -14.68 5.30 13.50
N VAL A 80 -14.12 6.07 14.42
CA VAL A 80 -13.63 5.58 15.71
C VAL A 80 -14.63 6.03 16.77
N ILE A 81 -15.23 5.07 17.47
CA ILE A 81 -16.10 5.29 18.62
C ILE A 81 -15.32 4.83 19.85
N ARG A 82 -15.03 5.75 20.74
CA ARG A 82 -14.26 5.48 21.96
C ARG A 82 -14.77 6.29 23.14
N GLY A 83 -15.11 5.61 24.23
CA GLY A 83 -15.64 6.25 25.45
C GLY A 83 -16.83 7.16 25.15
N GLY A 84 -17.76 6.77 24.28
CA GLY A 84 -18.91 7.55 23.85
C GLY A 84 -18.59 8.71 22.89
N ARG A 85 -17.33 8.93 22.52
CA ARG A 85 -16.91 9.95 21.56
C ARG A 85 -16.76 9.34 20.15
N VAL A 86 -17.18 10.10 19.15
CA VAL A 86 -17.09 9.72 17.73
C VAL A 86 -16.09 10.61 17.02
N ARG A 87 -15.10 9.99 16.36
CA ARG A 87 -14.14 10.66 15.47
C ARG A 87 -14.21 10.03 14.10
N ARG A 88 -14.22 10.85 13.05
CA ARG A 88 -14.13 10.40 11.66
C ARG A 88 -12.81 10.83 11.05
N VAL A 89 -12.20 9.93 10.28
CA VAL A 89 -10.95 10.17 9.54
C VAL A 89 -11.16 9.65 8.13
N ASN A 90 -10.91 10.51 7.15
CA ASN A 90 -10.96 10.15 5.74
C ASN A 90 -9.54 10.10 5.19
N PHE A 91 -9.26 9.10 4.39
CA PHE A 91 -8.01 9.02 3.65
C PHE A 91 -8.23 8.38 2.28
N VAL A 92 -7.36 8.72 1.36
CA VAL A 92 -7.32 8.18 0.00
C VAL A 92 -5.94 7.61 -0.22
N LYS A 93 -5.85 6.42 -0.79
CA LYS A 93 -4.57 5.85 -1.24
C LYS A 93 -4.73 5.20 -2.61
N ARG A 94 -3.64 5.20 -3.36
CA ARG A 94 -3.51 4.47 -4.62
C ARG A 94 -3.16 3.01 -4.28
N LEU A 95 -3.90 2.06 -4.84
CA LEU A 95 -3.55 0.64 -4.80
C LEU A 95 -2.76 0.29 -6.05
N PHE A 96 -1.70 -0.49 -5.88
CA PHE A 96 -0.81 -0.89 -6.96
C PHE A 96 -0.82 -2.41 -7.13
N GLY A 97 -0.89 -2.85 -8.40
CA GLY A 97 -0.48 -4.19 -8.75
C GLY A 97 1.05 -4.29 -8.84
N PHE A 98 1.60 -5.49 -8.62
CA PHE A 98 3.05 -5.70 -8.72
C PHE A 98 3.64 -5.28 -10.07
N PRO A 99 3.03 -5.63 -11.24
CA PRO A 99 3.61 -5.25 -12.53
C PRO A 99 3.72 -3.73 -12.71
N GLU A 100 2.70 -2.98 -12.31
CA GLU A 100 2.68 -1.53 -12.42
C GLU A 100 3.78 -0.89 -11.57
N LEU A 101 3.88 -1.28 -10.29
CA LEU A 101 4.86 -0.69 -9.39
C LEU A 101 6.30 -1.12 -9.73
N ARG A 102 6.49 -2.36 -10.23
CA ARG A 102 7.75 -2.80 -10.81
C ARG A 102 8.18 -1.88 -11.95
N ASP A 103 7.28 -1.59 -12.88
CA ASP A 103 7.59 -0.75 -14.05
C ASP A 103 7.92 0.70 -13.62
N TRP A 104 7.23 1.23 -12.61
CA TRP A 104 7.56 2.53 -12.04
C TRP A 104 8.95 2.56 -11.38
N LEU A 105 9.32 1.52 -10.64
CA LEU A 105 10.62 1.39 -10.00
C LEU A 105 11.74 1.25 -11.03
N LEU A 106 11.55 0.42 -12.06
CA LEU A 106 12.51 0.29 -13.17
C LEU A 106 12.71 1.63 -13.90
N ALA A 107 11.62 2.36 -14.15
CA ALA A 107 11.68 3.70 -14.74
C ALA A 107 12.41 4.71 -13.85
N ALA A 108 12.35 4.57 -12.52
CA ALA A 108 13.08 5.38 -11.56
C ALA A 108 14.58 5.02 -11.47
N GLY A 109 15.04 3.95 -12.13
CA GLY A 109 16.47 3.61 -12.27
C GLY A 109 16.96 2.46 -11.40
N VAL A 110 16.08 1.64 -10.80
CA VAL A 110 16.53 0.40 -10.14
C VAL A 110 16.87 -0.68 -11.19
N ALA A 111 17.80 -1.57 -10.88
CA ALA A 111 18.25 -2.61 -11.80
C ALA A 111 17.34 -3.85 -11.81
N ALA A 112 16.74 -4.17 -10.66
CA ALA A 112 15.88 -5.34 -10.51
C ALA A 112 14.82 -5.13 -9.44
N VAL A 113 13.65 -5.75 -9.64
CA VAL A 113 12.51 -5.70 -8.71
C VAL A 113 11.97 -7.11 -8.53
N THR A 114 11.83 -7.55 -7.30
CA THR A 114 11.29 -8.86 -6.93
C THR A 114 10.13 -8.68 -5.95
N GLY A 115 9.07 -9.49 -6.10
CA GLY A 115 7.91 -9.51 -5.22
C GLY A 115 7.86 -10.75 -4.35
N TYR A 116 7.52 -10.55 -3.08
CA TYR A 116 7.35 -11.61 -2.08
C TYR A 116 6.03 -11.42 -1.33
N GLY A 117 5.52 -12.50 -0.76
CA GLY A 117 4.47 -12.45 0.24
C GLY A 117 5.00 -12.08 1.63
N GLU A 118 4.09 -11.96 2.58
CA GLU A 118 4.40 -11.70 4.00
C GLU A 118 5.21 -12.82 4.67
N ASP A 119 5.22 -14.01 4.10
CA ASP A 119 5.98 -15.19 4.53
C ASP A 119 7.37 -15.29 3.90
N GLY A 120 7.73 -14.32 3.03
CA GLY A 120 9.01 -14.30 2.32
C GLY A 120 9.07 -15.23 1.10
N GLN A 121 7.97 -15.92 0.74
CA GLN A 121 7.90 -16.72 -0.48
C GLN A 121 7.60 -15.82 -1.70
N PRO A 122 7.83 -16.30 -2.94
CA PRO A 122 7.45 -15.57 -4.14
C PRO A 122 5.99 -15.11 -4.10
N LEU A 123 5.73 -13.87 -4.52
CA LEU A 123 4.41 -13.26 -4.47
C LEU A 123 3.37 -14.09 -5.25
N THR A 124 2.23 -14.36 -4.60
CA THR A 124 1.05 -14.99 -5.21
C THR A 124 -0.20 -14.13 -4.98
N ALA A 125 -1.32 -14.49 -5.61
CA ALA A 125 -2.59 -13.78 -5.47
C ALA A 125 -3.20 -13.92 -4.06
N GLU A 126 -2.83 -14.94 -3.31
CA GLU A 126 -3.36 -15.27 -1.99
C GLU A 126 -2.68 -14.52 -0.84
N HIS A 127 -1.44 -14.05 -1.05
CA HIS A 127 -0.73 -13.25 -0.05
C HIS A 127 -1.47 -11.93 0.20
N LYS A 128 -1.70 -11.59 1.46
CA LYS A 128 -2.36 -10.33 1.85
C LYS A 128 -1.46 -9.12 1.66
N ARG A 129 -0.15 -9.32 1.84
CA ARG A 129 0.85 -8.29 1.67
C ARG A 129 1.69 -8.54 0.41
N MET A 130 2.12 -7.46 -0.19
CA MET A 130 3.07 -7.44 -1.29
C MET A 130 4.35 -6.78 -0.80
N ILE A 131 5.39 -7.59 -0.60
CA ILE A 131 6.71 -7.10 -0.22
C ILE A 131 7.55 -6.98 -1.48
N ILE A 132 7.89 -5.76 -1.85
CA ILE A 132 8.73 -5.47 -3.02
C ILE A 132 10.16 -5.23 -2.55
N VAL A 133 11.10 -5.89 -3.18
CA VAL A 133 12.53 -5.64 -3.02
C VAL A 133 13.09 -5.14 -4.34
N ALA A 134 13.63 -3.92 -4.34
CA ALA A 134 14.25 -3.30 -5.49
C ALA A 134 15.75 -3.07 -5.22
N ASN A 135 16.59 -3.37 -6.21
CA ASN A 135 18.04 -3.26 -6.11
C ASN A 135 18.52 -2.16 -7.05
N LEU A 136 19.32 -1.24 -6.52
CA LEU A 136 20.03 -0.25 -7.33
C LEU A 136 21.28 -0.90 -7.96
N PRO A 137 21.67 -0.49 -9.17
CA PRO A 137 22.92 -0.95 -9.81
C PRO A 137 24.15 -0.67 -8.96
#